data_e9d618eef792a27d6a3b0f3a1ce52e15
#
_entry.id   e9d618eef792a27d6a3b0f3a1ce52e15
#
_cell.length_a   1.000
_cell.length_b   1.000
_cell.length_c   1.000
_cell.angle_alpha   90.00
_cell.angle_beta   90.00
_cell.angle_gamma   90.00
#
_symmetry.space_group_name_H-M   'P 1'
#
loop_
_entity.id
_entity.type
_entity.pdbx_description
1 polymer ?
#
loop_
_entity_poly.entity_id
_entity_poly.type
_entity_poly.pdbx_seq_one_letter_code
_entity_poly.pdbx_strand_id
1 'polypeptide(L)'
;CVPDFPDYHPEQPGGKPGGGRTLECPVFAFGELGDWRDRVTVSPYWPNYHIMVGETTLCQAVPEELPAEVTQHRIDNDERGLGQALIGRLLRGCLDRGIVPETDCRAVELLIEHNAVAGVVIDGPDGRFTVRAPNVILATGGFDWNSDFTNAFLRGPLDTSVAVPTNTGDGLKM
;
A
#
# COMPACT_ATOMS: atom_id res chain seq x y z
N CYS A 1 12.20 3.67 14.02
CA CYS A 1 11.17 4.70 14.25
C CYS A 1 11.62 5.99 13.61
N VAL A 2 10.70 6.69 12.96
CA VAL A 2 10.93 8.05 12.47
C VAL A 2 10.59 8.99 13.63
N PRO A 3 11.56 9.77 14.15
CA PRO A 3 11.40 10.41 15.45
C PRO A 3 10.40 11.56 15.49
N ASP A 4 10.05 12.19 14.37
CA ASP A 4 9.55 13.56 14.37
C ASP A 4 8.10 13.73 13.92
N PHE A 5 7.34 12.64 13.80
CA PHE A 5 5.89 12.74 13.57
C PHE A 5 5.13 12.65 14.88
N PRO A 6 4.57 13.76 15.39
CA PRO A 6 3.65 13.72 16.52
C PRO A 6 2.36 12.98 16.12
N ASP A 7 1.68 12.46 17.13
CA ASP A 7 0.31 11.97 16.90
C ASP A 7 -0.57 13.12 16.42
N TYR A 8 -1.55 12.86 15.54
CA TYR A 8 -2.46 13.89 15.02
C TYR A 8 -3.30 14.57 16.11
N HIS A 9 -3.54 13.87 17.21
CA HIS A 9 -4.22 14.36 18.40
C HIS A 9 -3.35 14.10 19.63
N PRO A 10 -2.22 14.80 19.76
CA PRO A 10 -1.26 14.56 20.82
C PRO A 10 -1.77 14.97 22.21
N GLU A 11 -2.84 15.79 22.25
CA GLU A 11 -3.53 16.22 23.46
C GLU A 11 -4.42 15.13 24.07
N GLN A 12 -4.75 14.08 23.34
CA GLN A 12 -5.58 12.98 23.83
C GLN A 12 -4.81 12.06 24.79
N PRO A 13 -5.51 11.40 25.74
CA PRO A 13 -4.87 10.45 26.65
C PRO A 13 -4.07 9.39 25.90
N GLY A 14 -2.78 9.29 26.20
CA GLY A 14 -1.85 8.39 25.50
C GLY A 14 -1.23 8.94 24.22
N GLY A 15 -1.60 10.15 23.80
CA GLY A 15 -1.00 10.84 22.69
C GLY A 15 0.47 11.17 22.92
N LYS A 16 1.28 11.17 21.88
CA LYS A 16 2.72 11.49 21.93
C LYS A 16 3.04 12.73 21.08
N PRO A 17 3.16 13.91 21.74
CA PRO A 17 3.51 15.14 21.04
C PRO A 17 4.94 15.14 20.47
N GLY A 18 5.84 14.36 21.06
CA GLY A 18 7.24 14.22 20.59
C GLY A 18 7.43 13.15 19.49
N GLY A 19 6.35 12.58 18.96
CA GLY A 19 6.47 11.57 17.91
C GLY A 19 7.01 10.21 18.38
N GLY A 20 7.64 9.46 17.47
CA GLY A 20 8.32 8.20 17.76
C GLY A 20 7.42 6.95 17.64
N ARG A 21 6.20 7.06 17.09
CA ARG A 21 5.34 5.91 16.76
C ARG A 21 5.42 5.51 15.30
N THR A 22 5.83 6.41 14.43
CA THR A 22 5.96 6.13 13.01
C THR A 22 7.10 5.16 12.78
N LEU A 23 6.79 4.08 12.07
CA LEU A 23 7.77 3.09 11.66
C LEU A 23 8.06 3.26 10.17
N GLU A 24 9.31 3.11 9.81
CA GLU A 24 9.75 3.12 8.43
C GLU A 24 10.44 1.79 8.11
N CYS A 25 10.19 1.31 6.90
CA CYS A 25 10.88 0.14 6.37
C CYS A 25 12.24 0.60 5.81
N PRO A 26 13.36 -0.01 6.23
CA PRO A 26 14.65 0.24 5.57
C PRO A 26 14.59 -0.09 4.10
N VAL A 27 15.48 0.51 3.30
CA VAL A 27 15.58 0.21 1.87
C VAL A 27 15.68 -1.31 1.63
N PHE A 28 15.10 -1.74 0.51
CA PHE A 28 15.01 -3.14 0.14
C PHE A 28 15.50 -3.32 -1.30
N ALA A 29 16.40 -4.27 -1.52
CA ALA A 29 16.92 -4.60 -2.83
C ALA A 29 15.88 -5.42 -3.62
N PHE A 30 15.28 -4.82 -4.64
CA PHE A 30 14.20 -5.43 -5.42
C PHE A 30 14.67 -6.64 -6.25
N GLY A 31 15.96 -6.78 -6.49
CA GLY A 31 16.53 -7.99 -7.06
C GLY A 31 16.21 -9.28 -6.28
N GLU A 32 15.93 -9.16 -4.97
CA GLU A 32 15.51 -10.29 -4.13
C GLU A 32 14.14 -10.87 -4.52
N LEU A 33 13.31 -10.11 -5.24
CA LEU A 33 11.99 -10.54 -5.69
C LEU A 33 12.01 -11.40 -6.96
N GLY A 34 13.17 -11.51 -7.64
CA GLY A 34 13.25 -12.23 -8.91
C GLY A 34 12.26 -11.66 -9.94
N ASP A 35 11.48 -12.54 -10.58
CA ASP A 35 10.51 -12.17 -11.63
C ASP A 35 9.37 -11.25 -11.12
N TRP A 36 9.20 -11.14 -9.81
CA TRP A 36 8.21 -10.26 -9.20
C TRP A 36 8.66 -8.80 -9.12
N ARG A 37 9.94 -8.52 -9.35
CA ARG A 37 10.53 -7.18 -9.30
C ARG A 37 9.73 -6.16 -10.12
N ASP A 38 9.43 -6.50 -11.35
CA ASP A 38 8.80 -5.61 -12.32
C ASP A 38 7.26 -5.60 -12.22
N ARG A 39 6.69 -6.45 -11.37
CA ARG A 39 5.25 -6.51 -11.10
C ARG A 39 4.79 -5.58 -9.98
N VAL A 40 5.70 -5.01 -9.22
CA VAL A 40 5.38 -4.03 -8.19
C VAL A 40 5.27 -2.65 -8.81
N THR A 41 4.07 -2.10 -8.81
CA THR A 41 3.78 -0.79 -9.39
C THR A 41 4.52 0.32 -8.67
N VAL A 42 5.19 1.17 -9.44
CA VAL A 42 5.83 2.40 -8.94
C VAL A 42 4.82 3.54 -8.97
N SER A 43 4.80 4.36 -7.92
CA SER A 43 3.93 5.55 -7.88
C SER A 43 4.32 6.55 -8.97
N PRO A 44 3.39 6.98 -9.83
CA PRO A 44 3.68 8.02 -10.82
C PRO A 44 3.83 9.41 -10.18
N TYR A 45 3.38 9.58 -8.94
CA TYR A 45 3.40 10.87 -8.23
C TYR A 45 4.65 11.10 -7.41
N TRP A 46 5.46 10.06 -7.18
CA TRP A 46 6.69 10.14 -6.40
C TRP A 46 7.79 9.31 -7.07
N PRO A 47 8.49 9.90 -8.02
CA PRO A 47 9.50 9.17 -8.81
C PRO A 47 10.78 8.83 -8.01
N ASN A 48 11.07 9.59 -6.95
CA ASN A 48 12.25 9.33 -6.12
C ASN A 48 11.91 8.37 -4.97
N TYR A 49 12.01 7.10 -5.22
CA TYR A 49 11.76 6.03 -4.24
C TYR A 49 13.03 5.34 -3.72
N HIS A 50 14.21 5.86 -4.05
CA HIS A 50 15.50 5.39 -3.54
C HIS A 50 15.92 6.08 -2.24
N ILE A 51 14.96 6.66 -1.52
CA ILE A 51 15.15 7.38 -0.26
C ILE A 51 14.26 6.80 0.84
N MET A 52 14.56 7.17 2.07
CA MET A 52 13.70 6.89 3.23
C MET A 52 13.00 8.18 3.70
N VAL A 53 11.88 8.05 4.41
CA VAL A 53 11.16 9.21 4.97
C VAL A 53 12.07 10.01 5.90
N GLY A 54 12.89 9.32 6.72
CA GLY A 54 13.85 9.96 7.61
C GLY A 54 14.92 10.82 6.91
N GLU A 55 15.10 10.64 5.60
CA GLU A 55 16.05 11.39 4.76
C GLU A 55 15.36 12.54 4.01
N THR A 56 14.08 12.80 4.27
CA THR A 56 13.28 13.84 3.61
C THR A 56 12.98 15.01 4.56
N THR A 57 12.58 16.15 3.99
CA THR A 57 12.08 17.31 4.73
C THR A 57 10.83 17.03 5.56
N LEU A 58 10.14 15.92 5.32
CA LEU A 58 8.95 15.55 6.08
C LEU A 58 9.27 15.23 7.55
N CYS A 59 10.49 14.77 7.83
CA CYS A 59 10.91 14.35 9.17
C CYS A 59 11.94 15.26 9.83
N GLN A 60 12.56 16.14 9.06
CA GLN A 60 13.59 17.04 9.54
C GLN A 60 13.35 18.45 9.02
N ALA A 61 13.50 19.45 9.89
CA ALA A 61 13.40 20.85 9.50
C ALA A 61 14.46 21.23 8.45
N VAL A 62 15.63 20.59 8.54
CA VAL A 62 16.73 20.66 7.56
C VAL A 62 17.23 19.23 7.37
N PRO A 63 16.83 18.52 6.31
CA PRO A 63 17.36 17.19 6.07
C PRO A 63 18.85 17.27 5.75
N GLU A 64 19.63 16.33 6.27
CA GLU A 64 20.96 16.10 5.70
C GLU A 64 20.76 15.66 4.25
N GLU A 65 21.42 16.34 3.32
CA GLU A 65 21.42 15.87 1.93
C GLU A 65 22.07 14.49 1.88
N LEU A 66 21.33 13.54 1.35
CA LEU A 66 21.86 12.20 1.15
C LEU A 66 23.04 12.28 0.19
N PRO A 67 24.24 11.78 0.54
CA PRO A 67 25.38 11.80 -0.36
C PRO A 67 25.05 11.19 -1.71
N ALA A 68 25.50 11.85 -2.79
CA ALA A 68 25.18 11.43 -4.16
C ALA A 68 25.63 10.00 -4.44
N GLU A 69 26.73 9.56 -3.85
CA GLU A 69 27.22 8.18 -3.93
C GLU A 69 26.26 7.15 -3.30
N VAL A 70 25.59 7.50 -2.20
CA VAL A 70 24.59 6.62 -1.56
C VAL A 70 23.36 6.50 -2.45
N THR A 71 22.89 7.62 -3.00
CA THR A 71 21.77 7.62 -3.94
C THR A 71 22.10 6.80 -5.19
N GLN A 72 23.29 7.00 -5.77
CA GLN A 72 23.71 6.26 -6.95
C GLN A 72 23.84 4.75 -6.65
N HIS A 73 24.44 4.38 -5.51
CA HIS A 73 24.52 2.99 -5.08
C HIS A 73 23.14 2.33 -5.00
N ARG A 74 22.14 3.03 -4.41
CA ARG A 74 20.77 2.50 -4.33
C ARG A 74 20.11 2.34 -5.70
N ILE A 75 20.34 3.29 -6.61
CA ILE A 75 19.85 3.20 -7.99
C ILE A 75 20.47 1.98 -8.70
N ASP A 76 21.81 1.83 -8.62
CA ASP A 76 22.52 0.77 -9.30
C ASP A 76 22.14 -0.63 -8.79
N ASN A 77 21.76 -0.74 -7.52
CA ASN A 77 21.34 -2.00 -6.89
C ASN A 77 19.81 -2.16 -6.80
N ASP A 78 19.04 -1.24 -7.38
CA ASP A 78 17.59 -1.18 -7.27
C ASP A 78 17.10 -1.33 -5.82
N GLU A 79 17.76 -0.61 -4.92
CA GLU A 79 17.33 -0.50 -3.53
C GLU A 79 16.26 0.57 -3.42
N ARG A 80 15.07 0.17 -3.01
CA ARG A 80 13.90 1.05 -2.90
C ARG A 80 13.52 1.26 -1.45
N GLY A 81 13.13 2.49 -1.12
CA GLY A 81 12.62 2.89 0.19
C GLY A 81 11.10 3.09 0.20
N LEU A 82 10.62 3.82 1.19
CA LEU A 82 9.22 4.23 1.33
C LEU A 82 8.25 3.04 1.25
N GLY A 83 7.09 3.26 0.64
CA GLY A 83 6.08 2.21 0.43
C GLY A 83 6.56 1.07 -0.47
N GLN A 84 7.52 1.32 -1.37
CA GLN A 84 8.13 0.27 -2.20
C GLN A 84 8.87 -0.76 -1.32
N ALA A 85 9.69 -0.31 -0.37
CA ALA A 85 10.39 -1.21 0.55
C ALA A 85 9.43 -2.06 1.38
N LEU A 86 8.35 -1.45 1.89
CA LEU A 86 7.34 -2.16 2.67
C LEU A 86 6.68 -3.26 1.85
N ILE A 87 6.19 -2.94 0.66
CA ILE A 87 5.53 -3.91 -0.22
C ILE A 87 6.51 -4.98 -0.69
N GLY A 88 7.75 -4.60 -1.06
CA GLY A 88 8.78 -5.55 -1.48
C GLY A 88 9.07 -6.60 -0.40
N ARG A 89 9.25 -6.17 0.86
CA ARG A 89 9.49 -7.09 1.99
C ARG A 89 8.29 -7.97 2.31
N LEU A 90 7.08 -7.44 2.27
CA LEU A 90 5.87 -8.22 2.50
C LEU A 90 5.67 -9.25 1.39
N LEU A 91 5.87 -8.85 0.13
CA LEU A 91 5.80 -9.76 -1.01
C LEU A 91 6.86 -10.87 -0.91
N ARG A 92 8.11 -10.52 -0.58
CA ARG A 92 9.16 -11.51 -0.33
C ARG A 92 8.73 -12.50 0.76
N GLY A 93 8.19 -12.00 1.86
CA GLY A 93 7.67 -12.84 2.95
C GLY A 93 6.54 -13.78 2.53
N CYS A 94 5.69 -13.40 1.58
CA CYS A 94 4.68 -14.27 0.99
C CYS A 94 5.33 -15.34 0.11
N LEU A 95 6.21 -14.94 -0.80
CA LEU A 95 6.89 -15.85 -1.74
C LEU A 95 7.71 -16.91 -1.00
N ASP A 96 8.42 -16.55 0.05
CA ASP A 96 9.18 -17.47 0.90
C ASP A 96 8.31 -18.55 1.57
N ARG A 97 7.00 -18.29 1.68
CA ARG A 97 6.00 -19.22 2.24
C ARG A 97 5.18 -19.95 1.17
N GLY A 98 5.56 -19.79 -0.09
CA GLY A 98 4.80 -20.36 -1.22
C GLY A 98 3.46 -19.67 -1.47
N ILE A 99 3.24 -18.48 -0.90
CA ILE A 99 2.05 -17.67 -1.16
C ILE A 99 2.34 -16.79 -2.36
N VAL A 100 1.78 -17.14 -3.50
CA VAL A 100 1.96 -16.43 -4.77
C VAL A 100 0.72 -15.59 -5.02
N PRO A 101 0.84 -14.24 -5.15
CA PRO A 101 -0.29 -13.41 -5.51
C PRO A 101 -0.79 -13.69 -6.93
N GLU A 102 -2.10 -13.77 -7.09
CA GLU A 102 -2.73 -13.77 -8.43
C GLU A 102 -2.91 -12.32 -8.86
N THR A 103 -2.30 -11.94 -9.97
CA THR A 103 -2.41 -10.59 -10.56
C THR A 103 -3.42 -10.57 -11.70
N ASP A 104 -3.89 -9.37 -12.08
CA ASP A 104 -4.89 -9.17 -13.12
C ASP A 104 -6.22 -9.91 -12.85
N CYS A 105 -6.48 -10.18 -11.57
CA CYS A 105 -7.62 -10.90 -11.05
C CYS A 105 -8.47 -9.96 -10.19
N ARG A 106 -9.59 -9.49 -10.72
CA ARG A 106 -10.50 -8.59 -10.01
C ARG A 106 -11.59 -9.37 -9.29
N ALA A 107 -11.63 -9.28 -7.97
CA ALA A 107 -12.77 -9.76 -7.19
C ALA A 107 -14.00 -8.88 -7.48
N VAL A 108 -15.13 -9.50 -7.82
CA VAL A 108 -16.34 -8.78 -8.26
C VAL A 108 -17.56 -9.08 -7.42
N GLU A 109 -17.59 -10.23 -6.74
CA GLU A 109 -18.74 -10.67 -5.96
C GLU A 109 -18.31 -11.67 -4.88
N LEU A 110 -18.95 -11.63 -3.71
CA LEU A 110 -18.81 -12.68 -2.71
C LEU A 110 -19.72 -13.86 -3.08
N LEU A 111 -19.17 -15.06 -3.07
CA LEU A 111 -19.97 -16.28 -3.17
C LEU A 111 -20.68 -16.51 -1.84
N ILE A 112 -22.02 -16.44 -1.86
CA ILE A 112 -22.85 -16.66 -0.68
C ILE A 112 -23.62 -17.98 -0.85
N GLU A 113 -23.46 -18.88 0.10
CA GLU A 113 -24.18 -20.15 0.16
C GLU A 113 -24.74 -20.36 1.57
N HIS A 114 -25.99 -20.77 1.68
CA HIS A 114 -26.65 -21.00 2.97
C HIS A 114 -26.50 -19.82 3.97
N ASN A 115 -26.56 -18.59 3.46
CA ASN A 115 -26.40 -17.35 4.21
C ASN A 115 -25.01 -17.17 4.85
N ALA A 116 -23.98 -17.78 4.27
CA ALA A 116 -22.58 -17.64 4.69
C ALA A 116 -21.68 -17.40 3.48
N VAL A 117 -20.56 -16.69 3.71
CA VAL A 117 -19.53 -16.53 2.69
C VAL A 117 -18.87 -17.89 2.43
N ALA A 118 -18.84 -18.30 1.17
CA ALA A 118 -18.27 -19.56 0.71
C ALA A 118 -17.10 -19.38 -0.26
N GLY A 119 -16.77 -18.12 -0.60
CA GLY A 119 -15.70 -17.80 -1.53
C GLY A 119 -15.88 -16.43 -2.20
N VAL A 120 -15.23 -16.28 -3.34
CA VAL A 120 -15.24 -15.04 -4.14
C VAL A 120 -15.30 -15.38 -5.63
N VAL A 121 -16.03 -14.54 -6.39
CA VAL A 121 -16.08 -14.58 -7.85
C VAL A 121 -15.06 -13.57 -8.38
N ILE A 122 -14.27 -13.99 -9.35
CA ILE A 122 -13.14 -13.25 -9.88
C ILE A 122 -13.27 -13.13 -11.40
N ASP A 123 -13.07 -11.94 -11.92
CA ASP A 123 -12.80 -11.69 -13.33
C ASP A 123 -11.29 -11.72 -13.55
N GLY A 124 -10.78 -12.71 -14.24
CA GLY A 124 -9.38 -12.91 -14.55
C GLY A 124 -9.10 -12.80 -16.06
N PRO A 125 -7.82 -12.93 -16.47
CA PRO A 125 -7.41 -12.78 -17.87
C PRO A 125 -8.10 -13.76 -18.81
N ASP A 126 -8.34 -14.99 -18.33
CA ASP A 126 -8.96 -16.06 -19.11
C ASP A 126 -10.49 -16.16 -18.90
N GLY A 127 -11.07 -15.18 -18.24
CA GLY A 127 -12.51 -15.12 -17.96
C GLY A 127 -12.85 -15.22 -16.49
N ARG A 128 -14.16 -15.35 -16.23
CA ARG A 128 -14.70 -15.39 -14.87
C ARG A 128 -14.56 -16.78 -14.26
N PHE A 129 -14.09 -16.82 -13.01
CA PHE A 129 -13.98 -18.04 -12.22
C PHE A 129 -14.29 -17.78 -10.75
N THR A 130 -14.45 -18.86 -9.97
CA THR A 130 -14.76 -18.79 -8.54
C THR A 130 -13.67 -19.45 -7.72
N VAL A 131 -13.24 -18.76 -6.67
CA VAL A 131 -12.37 -19.32 -5.63
C VAL A 131 -13.21 -19.61 -4.40
N ARG A 132 -13.25 -20.87 -3.98
CA ARG A 132 -13.93 -21.27 -2.76
C ARG A 132 -12.99 -21.15 -1.56
N ALA A 133 -13.47 -20.52 -0.50
CA ALA A 133 -12.74 -20.36 0.75
C ALA A 133 -13.71 -20.23 1.92
N PRO A 134 -13.38 -20.80 3.09
CA PRO A 134 -14.23 -20.69 4.27
C PRO A 134 -14.22 -19.26 4.87
N ASN A 135 -13.24 -18.45 4.52
CA ASN A 135 -13.12 -17.07 4.94
C ASN A 135 -12.59 -16.21 3.79
N VAL A 136 -13.10 -15.00 3.67
CA VAL A 136 -12.62 -13.98 2.71
C VAL A 136 -12.27 -12.72 3.47
N ILE A 137 -11.07 -12.20 3.25
CA ILE A 137 -10.62 -10.92 3.81
C ILE A 137 -10.65 -9.88 2.70
N LEU A 138 -11.48 -8.84 2.87
CA LEU A 138 -11.54 -7.71 1.95
C LEU A 138 -10.51 -6.66 2.39
N ALA A 139 -9.43 -6.52 1.63
CA ALA A 139 -8.38 -5.53 1.84
C ALA A 139 -8.23 -4.63 0.59
N THR A 140 -9.35 -4.19 0.03
CA THR A 140 -9.48 -3.59 -1.29
C THR A 140 -9.35 -2.06 -1.28
N GLY A 141 -8.92 -1.47 -0.18
CA GLY A 141 -8.80 -0.02 -0.02
C GLY A 141 -10.15 0.68 0.19
N GLY A 142 -10.15 1.99 0.02
CA GLY A 142 -11.30 2.86 0.24
C GLY A 142 -12.14 3.12 -1.01
N PHE A 143 -12.92 4.20 -0.96
CA PHE A 143 -13.83 4.61 -2.04
C PHE A 143 -13.64 6.06 -2.50
N ASP A 144 -12.51 6.66 -2.19
CA ASP A 144 -12.22 8.10 -2.40
C ASP A 144 -12.37 8.56 -3.86
N TRP A 145 -12.18 7.64 -4.80
CA TRP A 145 -12.30 7.88 -6.23
C TRP A 145 -13.66 7.44 -6.83
N ASN A 146 -14.63 7.13 -5.97
CA ASN A 146 -16.00 6.85 -6.39
C ASN A 146 -16.91 8.01 -5.99
N SER A 147 -17.27 8.85 -6.95
CA SER A 147 -18.10 10.05 -6.71
C SER A 147 -19.45 9.75 -6.09
N ASP A 148 -20.06 8.62 -6.44
CA ASP A 148 -21.38 8.25 -5.89
C ASP A 148 -21.24 7.93 -4.40
N PHE A 149 -20.18 7.22 -4.02
CA PHE A 149 -19.93 6.89 -2.61
C PHE A 149 -19.44 8.07 -1.81
N THR A 150 -18.58 8.92 -2.36
CA THR A 150 -18.13 10.13 -1.65
C THR A 150 -19.30 11.08 -1.41
N ASN A 151 -20.19 11.27 -2.40
CA ASN A 151 -21.39 12.08 -2.25
C ASN A 151 -22.40 11.47 -1.27
N ALA A 152 -22.53 10.15 -1.23
CA ALA A 152 -23.49 9.48 -0.36
C ALA A 152 -23.03 9.39 1.10
N PHE A 153 -21.74 9.19 1.34
CA PHE A 153 -21.22 8.84 2.67
C PHE A 153 -20.37 9.91 3.33
N LEU A 154 -19.83 10.88 2.60
CA LEU A 154 -19.07 11.97 3.18
C LEU A 154 -19.96 13.18 3.47
N ARG A 155 -19.60 13.93 4.53
CA ARG A 155 -20.37 15.12 4.96
C ARG A 155 -20.19 16.35 4.07
N GLY A 156 -19.29 16.31 3.14
CA GLY A 156 -18.99 17.42 2.23
C GLY A 156 -18.30 16.90 0.96
N PRO A 157 -18.19 17.75 -0.06
CA PRO A 157 -17.57 17.37 -1.31
C PRO A 157 -16.10 17.00 -1.07
N LEU A 158 -15.65 15.97 -1.77
CA LEU A 158 -14.25 15.60 -1.87
C LEU A 158 -13.74 16.04 -3.25
N ASP A 159 -13.11 17.21 -3.30
CA ASP A 159 -12.60 17.78 -4.56
C ASP A 159 -11.33 17.09 -5.05
N THR A 160 -10.50 16.64 -4.10
CA THR A 160 -9.25 15.92 -4.39
C THR A 160 -9.00 14.85 -3.34
N SER A 161 -8.46 13.72 -3.77
CA SER A 161 -8.00 12.66 -2.88
C SER A 161 -6.50 12.42 -3.06
N VAL A 162 -5.81 12.17 -1.95
CA VAL A 162 -4.41 11.70 -1.94
C VAL A 162 -4.32 10.17 -1.98
N ALA A 163 -5.47 9.49 -1.94
CA ALA A 163 -5.52 8.04 -2.08
C ALA A 163 -5.20 7.61 -3.52
N VAL A 164 -4.78 6.37 -3.68
CA VAL A 164 -4.52 5.80 -5.01
C VAL A 164 -5.80 5.78 -5.87
N PRO A 165 -5.73 6.08 -7.17
CA PRO A 165 -6.89 6.16 -8.06
C PRO A 165 -7.71 4.87 -8.16
N THR A 166 -7.18 3.76 -7.70
CA THR A 166 -7.86 2.46 -7.66
C THR A 166 -8.80 2.28 -6.47
N ASN A 167 -8.87 3.24 -5.54
CA ASN A 167 -9.79 3.21 -4.41
C ASN A 167 -11.22 3.58 -4.86
N THR A 168 -11.87 2.65 -5.55
CA THR A 168 -13.21 2.83 -6.15
C THR A 168 -14.34 2.17 -5.35
N GLY A 169 -14.05 1.67 -4.15
CA GLY A 169 -15.04 1.07 -3.26
C GLY A 169 -15.50 -0.32 -3.67
N ASP A 170 -14.67 -1.08 -4.36
CA ASP A 170 -15.07 -2.40 -4.87
C ASP A 170 -15.46 -3.36 -3.73
N GLY A 171 -14.73 -3.35 -2.61
CA GLY A 171 -15.10 -4.15 -1.43
C GLY A 171 -16.41 -3.75 -0.76
N LEU A 172 -16.87 -2.50 -0.96
CA LEU A 172 -18.17 -2.06 -0.46
C LEU A 172 -19.33 -2.47 -1.38
N LYS A 173 -19.02 -2.78 -2.64
CA LYS A 173 -20.02 -3.22 -3.62
C LYS A 173 -20.29 -4.72 -3.53
N MET A 174 -19.34 -5.49 -3.04
CA MET A 174 -19.43 -6.93 -2.84
C MET A 174 -20.24 -7.30 -1.60
#